data_f1f2bf0e4c48ed8e33d3302108b9036e
#
_entry.id   f1f2bf0e4c48ed8e33d3302108b9036e
#
_cell.length_a   1.000
_cell.length_b   1.000
_cell.length_c   1.000
_cell.angle_alpha   90.00
_cell.angle_beta   90.00
_cell.angle_gamma   90.00
#
_symmetry.space_group_name_H-M   'P 1'
#
loop_
_entity.id
_entity.type
_entity.pdbx_description
1 polymer ?
#
loop_
_entity_poly.entity_id
_entity_poly.type
_entity_poly.pdbx_seq_one_letter_code
_entity_poly.pdbx_strand_id
1 'polypeptide(L)'
;MVDRILKVNAYTTFDLLDGVVKGHGFNEQALAVLNITTDNRDDPNHVELQVEMDNTDLNEVTAHADTVELSAEQARELAGELETYAGRVESAEE
;
A
#
# COMPACT_ATOMS: atom_id res chain seq x y z
N MET A 1 -19.68 -4.15 -7.75
CA MET A 1 -19.32 -4.16 -6.87
C MET A 1 -20.07 -4.02 -5.89
N VAL A 2 -19.95 -4.30 -5.29
CA VAL A 2 -20.58 -4.29 -4.39
C VAL A 2 -20.77 -3.32 -3.85
N ASP A 3 -21.22 -3.19 -3.65
CA ASP A 3 -21.51 -2.31 -3.09
C ASP A 3 -21.04 -2.08 -1.94
N ARG A 4 -20.18 -1.48 -1.76
CA ARG A 4 -19.69 -1.18 -0.68
C ARG A 4 -20.63 -0.48 0.06
N ILE A 5 -20.83 -0.83 1.11
CA ILE A 5 -21.72 -0.21 1.91
C ILE A 5 -21.25 1.08 2.08
N LEU A 6 -20.06 1.28 2.11
CA LEU A 6 -19.59 2.49 2.40
C LEU A 6 -19.59 3.23 1.21
N LYS A 7 -19.98 4.27 1.18
CA LYS A 7 -19.95 5.03 0.17
C LYS A 7 -18.73 5.56 0.11
N VAL A 8 -17.71 4.98 0.37
CA VAL A 8 -16.50 5.49 0.40
C VAL A 8 -15.99 5.71 -0.88
N ASN A 9 -14.93 6.29 -1.02
CA ASN A 9 -14.28 6.52 -2.20
C ASN A 9 -13.89 5.27 -2.79
N ALA A 10 -13.91 5.19 -4.03
CA ALA A 10 -13.42 4.03 -4.70
C ALA A 10 -11.96 4.04 -4.43
N TYR A 11 -11.37 2.92 -4.27
CA TYR A 11 -9.94 2.92 -4.10
C TYR A 11 -9.37 1.77 -4.92
N THR A 12 -8.08 1.88 -5.21
CA THR A 12 -7.36 0.88 -5.97
C THR A 12 -6.69 -0.06 -5.00
N THR A 13 -6.84 -1.34 -5.23
CA THR A 13 -6.26 -2.35 -4.36
C THR A 13 -5.31 -3.23 -5.13
N PHE A 14 -4.12 -3.43 -4.57
CA PHE A 14 -3.17 -4.38 -5.08
C PHE A 14 -3.07 -5.45 -4.01
N ASP A 15 -3.43 -6.70 -4.34
CA ASP A 15 -3.37 -7.73 -3.32
C ASP A 15 -2.39 -8.81 -3.75
N LEU A 16 -2.17 -9.75 -2.91
CA LEU A 16 -1.23 -10.84 -3.15
C LEU A 16 0.18 -10.34 -3.43
N LEU A 17 0.56 -9.26 -2.78
CA LEU A 17 1.91 -8.75 -2.91
C LEU A 17 2.80 -9.46 -1.91
N ASP A 18 4.06 -9.63 -2.24
CA ASP A 18 5.00 -10.24 -1.30
C ASP A 18 5.42 -9.17 -0.31
N GLY A 19 5.29 -9.44 0.95
CA GLY A 19 5.63 -8.49 1.98
C GLY A 19 6.55 -9.09 3.02
N VAL A 20 7.26 -8.23 3.71
CA VAL A 20 8.16 -8.64 4.77
C VAL A 20 7.98 -7.68 5.92
N VAL A 21 7.81 -8.21 7.12
CA VAL A 21 7.74 -7.39 8.31
C VAL A 21 9.03 -7.63 9.06
N LYS A 22 9.80 -6.58 9.28
CA LYS A 22 11.04 -6.70 10.01
C LYS A 22 10.94 -5.90 11.27
N GLY A 23 11.35 -6.48 12.35
CA GLY A 23 11.36 -5.80 13.63
C GLY A 23 12.62 -6.17 14.36
N HIS A 24 12.72 -5.74 15.61
CA HIS A 24 13.89 -6.00 16.38
C HIS A 24 13.88 -7.47 16.73
N GLY A 25 14.77 -8.22 16.15
CA GLY A 25 14.86 -9.63 16.47
C GLY A 25 13.97 -10.55 15.64
N PHE A 26 13.26 -10.01 14.63
CA PHE A 26 12.45 -10.91 13.83
C PHE A 26 12.30 -10.40 12.39
N ASN A 27 11.95 -11.31 11.51
CA ASN A 27 11.77 -11.01 10.12
C ASN A 27 10.75 -12.02 9.63
N GLU A 28 9.55 -11.58 9.29
CA GLU A 28 8.49 -12.47 8.87
C GLU A 28 7.95 -12.09 7.50
N GLN A 29 7.61 -13.06 6.70
CA GLN A 29 7.07 -12.84 5.38
C GLN A 29 5.58 -13.11 5.37
N ALA A 30 4.85 -12.34 4.63
CA ALA A 30 3.42 -12.53 4.51
C ALA A 30 2.95 -11.85 3.26
N LEU A 31 1.77 -12.22 2.78
CA LEU A 31 1.20 -11.53 1.64
C LEU A 31 0.68 -10.18 2.14
N ALA A 32 0.73 -9.22 1.30
CA ALA A 32 0.34 -7.86 1.65
C ALA A 32 -0.70 -7.31 0.68
N VAL A 33 -1.47 -6.37 1.16
CA VAL A 33 -2.46 -5.67 0.38
C VAL A 33 -2.12 -4.19 0.46
N LEU A 34 -2.13 -3.51 -0.68
CA LEU A 34 -1.86 -2.09 -0.71
C LEU A 34 -3.09 -1.40 -1.29
N ASN A 35 -3.66 -0.48 -0.55
CA ASN A 35 -4.82 0.26 -0.97
C ASN A 35 -4.46 1.72 -1.18
N ILE A 36 -4.98 2.33 -2.24
CA ILE A 36 -4.72 3.73 -2.54
C ILE A 36 -6.04 4.44 -2.71
N THR A 37 -6.24 5.52 -1.98
CA THR A 37 -7.48 6.27 -2.07
C THR A 37 -7.21 7.73 -1.66
N THR A 38 -8.26 8.52 -1.48
CA THR A 38 -8.13 9.86 -0.95
C THR A 38 -8.96 9.94 0.32
N ASP A 39 -8.71 10.97 1.10
CA ASP A 39 -9.37 11.11 2.38
C ASP A 39 -10.84 11.45 2.28
N ASN A 40 -11.23 12.30 1.36
CA ASN A 40 -12.59 12.72 1.27
C ASN A 40 -13.00 12.75 -0.17
N ARG A 41 -14.05 12.00 -0.55
CA ARG A 41 -14.48 11.93 -1.86
C ARG A 41 -14.90 13.24 -2.45
N ASP A 42 -15.62 14.07 -1.74
CA ASP A 42 -16.11 15.32 -2.25
C ASP A 42 -15.10 16.45 -2.24
N ASP A 43 -14.19 16.43 -1.32
CA ASP A 43 -13.22 17.50 -1.20
C ASP A 43 -11.90 16.91 -0.77
N PRO A 44 -11.25 16.16 -1.66
CA PRO A 44 -10.03 15.46 -1.27
C PRO A 44 -8.88 16.40 -0.97
N ASN A 45 -8.15 16.09 0.06
CA ASN A 45 -7.06 16.89 0.52
C ASN A 45 -5.74 16.16 0.42
N HIS A 46 -5.73 14.87 0.52
CA HIS A 46 -4.50 14.11 0.43
C HIS A 46 -4.77 12.70 -0.10
N VAL A 47 -3.71 12.06 -0.53
CA VAL A 47 -3.77 10.69 -1.00
C VAL A 47 -3.41 9.79 0.17
N GLU A 48 -4.08 8.68 0.31
CA GLU A 48 -3.77 7.74 1.37
C GLU A 48 -3.28 6.43 0.81
N LEU A 49 -2.17 5.94 1.34
CA LEU A 49 -1.66 4.63 1.00
C LEU A 49 -1.80 3.80 2.26
N GLN A 50 -2.40 2.63 2.16
CA GLN A 50 -2.57 1.79 3.32
C GLN A 50 -1.99 0.42 3.01
N VAL A 51 -1.18 -0.10 3.90
CA VAL A 51 -0.57 -1.41 3.75
C VAL A 51 -1.07 -2.30 4.86
N GLU A 52 -1.52 -3.49 4.49
CA GLU A 52 -2.02 -4.43 5.45
C GLU A 52 -1.39 -5.77 5.15
N MET A 53 -0.82 -6.44 6.14
CA MET A 53 -0.21 -7.74 5.97
C MET A 53 -1.18 -8.82 6.41
N ASP A 54 -1.12 -9.97 5.75
CA ASP A 54 -1.98 -11.08 6.09
C ASP A 54 -1.48 -11.61 7.43
N ASN A 55 -2.23 -11.37 8.48
CA ASN A 55 -1.78 -11.70 9.81
C ASN A 55 -1.87 -13.19 10.15
N THR A 56 -2.41 -14.00 9.27
CA THR A 56 -2.45 -15.43 9.57
C THR A 56 -1.04 -15.99 9.47
N ASP A 57 -0.14 -15.32 8.75
CA ASP A 57 1.23 -15.80 8.66
C ASP A 57 2.16 -15.08 9.62
N LEU A 58 1.67 -14.17 10.42
CA LEU A 58 2.53 -13.39 11.30
C LEU A 58 2.42 -13.88 12.73
N ASN A 59 3.54 -13.98 13.40
CA ASN A 59 3.58 -14.40 14.78
C ASN A 59 3.98 -13.29 15.73
N GLU A 60 4.80 -12.38 15.25
CA GLU A 60 5.30 -11.31 16.10
C GLU A 60 4.52 -10.01 15.99
N VAL A 61 3.65 -9.88 15.03
CA VAL A 61 2.96 -8.64 14.80
C VAL A 61 1.46 -8.87 14.84
N THR A 62 0.74 -8.04 15.58
CA THR A 62 -0.70 -8.18 15.63
C THR A 62 -1.29 -7.61 14.36
N ALA A 63 -2.50 -7.98 14.06
CA ALA A 63 -3.18 -7.50 12.87
C ALA A 63 -3.33 -6.00 12.93
N HIS A 64 -2.94 -5.31 11.88
CA HIS A 64 -3.07 -3.87 11.82
C HIS A 64 -2.86 -3.43 10.37
N ALA A 65 -3.15 -2.19 10.11
CA ALA A 65 -2.92 -1.60 8.82
C ALA A 65 -2.21 -0.28 9.04
N ASP A 66 -1.22 0.01 8.23
CA ASP A 66 -0.48 1.24 8.36
C ASP A 66 -0.89 2.16 7.22
N THR A 67 -1.17 3.40 7.51
CA THR A 67 -1.61 4.37 6.53
C THR A 67 -0.63 5.53 6.47
N VAL A 68 -0.28 5.91 5.26
CA VAL A 68 0.60 7.03 5.05
C VAL A 68 -0.19 8.06 4.24
N GLU A 69 -0.13 9.31 4.65
CA GLU A 69 -0.84 10.36 3.95
C GLU A 69 0.15 11.16 3.12
N LEU A 70 -0.18 11.40 1.87
CA LEU A 70 0.70 12.10 0.97
C LEU A 70 -0.03 13.31 0.38
N SER A 71 0.68 14.39 0.20
CA SER A 71 0.13 15.51 -0.53
C SER A 71 0.09 15.10 -2.00
N ALA A 72 -0.60 15.84 -2.83
CA ALA A 72 -0.65 15.56 -4.25
C ALA A 72 0.75 15.56 -4.84
N GLU A 73 1.58 16.51 -4.41
CA GLU A 73 2.93 16.62 -4.89
C GLU A 73 3.77 15.40 -4.51
N GLN A 74 3.64 14.97 -3.26
CA GLN A 74 4.37 13.81 -2.80
C GLN A 74 3.92 12.54 -3.52
N ALA A 75 2.63 12.45 -3.82
CA ALA A 75 2.11 11.30 -4.55
C ALA A 75 2.68 11.27 -5.96
N ARG A 76 2.83 12.44 -6.60
CA ARG A 76 3.39 12.47 -7.94
C ARG A 76 4.87 12.13 -7.93
N GLU A 77 5.57 12.55 -6.90
CA GLU A 77 6.97 12.21 -6.77
C GLU A 77 7.11 10.70 -6.59
N LEU A 78 6.27 10.11 -5.75
CA LEU A 78 6.33 8.68 -5.53
C LEU A 78 6.06 7.93 -6.83
N ALA A 79 5.09 8.38 -7.61
CA ALA A 79 4.77 7.73 -8.86
C ALA A 79 5.98 7.75 -9.81
N GLY A 80 6.69 8.87 -9.85
CA GLY A 80 7.86 8.99 -10.70
C GLY A 80 8.98 8.08 -10.24
N GLU A 81 9.17 7.98 -8.92
CA GLU A 81 10.21 7.12 -8.41
C GLU A 81 9.87 5.65 -8.63
N LEU A 82 8.61 5.29 -8.52
CA LEU A 82 8.22 3.92 -8.78
C LEU A 82 8.52 3.55 -10.24
N GLU A 83 8.27 4.46 -11.17
CA GLU A 83 8.56 4.20 -12.55
C GLU A 83 10.06 4.07 -12.78
N THR A 84 10.85 4.90 -12.13
CA THR A 84 12.30 4.85 -12.25
C THR A 84 12.85 3.51 -11.79
N TYR A 85 12.38 3.06 -10.62
CA TYR A 85 12.89 1.82 -10.08
C TYR A 85 12.38 0.59 -10.85
N ALA A 86 11.14 0.67 -11.37
CA ALA A 86 10.63 -0.40 -12.22
C ALA A 86 11.52 -0.55 -13.45
N GLY A 87 11.95 0.58 -14.01
CA GLY A 87 12.83 0.55 -15.16
C GLY A 87 14.17 -0.11 -14.86
N ARG A 88 14.68 0.12 -13.63
CA ARG A 88 15.95 -0.49 -13.25
C ARG A 88 15.82 -2.00 -13.13
N VAL A 89 14.68 -2.46 -12.60
CA VAL A 89 14.45 -3.89 -12.47
C VAL A 89 14.35 -4.52 -13.85
N GLU A 90 13.62 -3.88 -14.76
CA GLU A 90 13.46 -4.41 -16.10
C GLU A 90 14.78 -4.45 -16.84
N SER A 91 15.61 -3.44 -16.67
CA SER A 91 16.91 -3.43 -17.32
C SER A 91 17.80 -4.54 -16.81
N ALA A 92 17.73 -4.82 -15.52
CA ALA A 92 18.55 -5.86 -14.95
C ALA A 92 18.12 -7.25 -15.43
N GLU A 93 16.85 -7.38 -15.81
CA GLU A 93 16.36 -8.67 -16.26
C GLU A 93 16.74 -8.95 -17.72
N GLU A 94 17.14 -7.96 -18.47
CA GLU A 94 17.56 -8.16 -19.81
C GLU A 94 19.01 -8.64 -19.86
#